data_3299b3a01f1d629678a4b0a915c684cf
#
_entry.id   3299b3a01f1d629678a4b0a915c684cf
#
_cell.length_a   1.000
_cell.length_b   1.000
_cell.length_c   1.000
_cell.angle_alpha   90.00
_cell.angle_beta   90.00
_cell.angle_gamma   90.00
#
_symmetry.space_group_name_H-M   'P 1'
#
loop_
_entity.id
_entity.type
_entity.pdbx_description
1 polymer ?
#
loop_
_entity_poly.entity_id
_entity_poly.type
_entity_poly.pdbx_seq_one_letter_code
_entity_poly.pdbx_strand_id
1 'polypeptide(L)'
;NGKWLDEQNKEQDIRQEDIRLYYYNNTTGKAEVLPQKLLGKDGVVFMAQPSIFINHSGMLDVTWFYANANEDMKFRLCHTTYEQQSLQKADYTAVNEVIDKVNALNKNDYEDFSAVTDAVNAVEYDKDYTEQEMVEGYAKAIEKAIKALKLRSADYTAVDEALVKVKALDADLYRNFSDVTAAVDAVDRDKNFKEQAEVDAMAAAIETAIQALTYKDADYTTVDEAIAKAKALDVNLYKDFTAVNVAIDAVVRGKNIKEQAEVDAMAKAIEDAVAALELKSANTKTETNNTNQGGAQSETNNPS
;
A
#
# COMPACT_ATOMS: atom_id res chain seq x y z
N ASN A 1 -16.99 -10.48 79.18
CA ASN A 1 -16.79 -9.42 78.10
C ASN A 1 -15.78 -9.94 77.14
N GLY A 2 -16.24 -10.41 76.01
CA GLY A 2 -15.38 -10.83 74.88
C GLY A 2 -14.83 -9.60 74.17
N LYS A 3 -13.56 -9.67 73.72
CA LYS A 3 -12.94 -8.68 72.86
C LYS A 3 -12.55 -9.35 71.58
N TRP A 4 -12.62 -8.60 70.49
CA TRP A 4 -12.12 -9.04 69.16
C TRP A 4 -11.10 -8.04 68.64
N LEU A 5 -10.25 -8.46 67.74
CA LEU A 5 -9.27 -7.60 67.07
C LEU A 5 -9.86 -7.14 65.72
N ASP A 6 -9.87 -5.82 65.48
CA ASP A 6 -10.25 -5.27 64.17
C ASP A 6 -9.13 -5.46 63.11
N GLU A 7 -9.40 -5.01 61.91
CA GLU A 7 -8.45 -5.12 60.79
C GLU A 7 -7.10 -4.43 61.03
N GLN A 8 -7.06 -3.52 62.01
CA GLN A 8 -5.85 -2.83 62.47
C GLN A 8 -5.21 -3.49 63.71
N ASN A 9 -5.62 -4.70 64.08
CA ASN A 9 -5.19 -5.41 65.31
C ASN A 9 -5.49 -4.67 66.61
N LYS A 10 -6.50 -3.79 66.63
CA LYS A 10 -6.93 -3.06 67.81
C LYS A 10 -8.05 -3.81 68.51
N GLU A 11 -7.92 -4.01 69.83
CA GLU A 11 -8.97 -4.60 70.62
C GLU A 11 -10.24 -3.76 70.62
N GLN A 12 -11.31 -4.35 70.19
CA GLN A 12 -12.67 -3.81 70.24
C GLN A 12 -13.50 -4.59 71.20
N ASP A 13 -14.37 -3.92 71.98
CA ASP A 13 -15.38 -4.57 72.71
C ASP A 13 -16.38 -5.26 71.82
N ILE A 14 -16.72 -6.52 72.11
CA ILE A 14 -17.80 -7.19 71.39
C ILE A 14 -19.09 -6.45 71.71
N ARG A 15 -19.41 -5.49 70.84
CA ARG A 15 -20.75 -4.92 70.82
C ARG A 15 -21.60 -5.88 70.00
N GLN A 16 -22.65 -6.36 70.61
CA GLN A 16 -23.58 -7.35 70.03
C GLN A 16 -24.34 -6.80 68.79
N GLU A 17 -23.97 -5.63 68.28
CA GLU A 17 -24.61 -4.94 67.19
C GLU A 17 -24.08 -5.32 65.81
N ASP A 18 -23.02 -6.16 65.74
CA ASP A 18 -22.27 -6.38 64.48
C ASP A 18 -22.22 -7.86 64.05
N ILE A 19 -23.37 -8.52 63.99
CA ILE A 19 -23.40 -9.80 63.25
C ILE A 19 -23.33 -9.50 61.78
N ARG A 20 -22.28 -9.98 61.18
CA ARG A 20 -22.05 -9.92 59.73
C ARG A 20 -22.08 -11.32 59.15
N LEU A 21 -22.76 -11.49 58.01
CA LEU A 21 -22.70 -12.71 57.24
C LEU A 21 -21.50 -12.65 56.29
N TYR A 22 -20.69 -13.70 56.33
CA TYR A 22 -19.63 -13.93 55.40
C TYR A 22 -20.09 -15.00 54.42
N TYR A 23 -19.85 -14.80 53.16
CA TYR A 23 -19.99 -15.83 52.16
C TYR A 23 -18.61 -16.11 51.51
N TYR A 24 -18.43 -17.34 51.05
CA TYR A 24 -17.21 -17.70 50.33
C TYR A 24 -17.44 -17.45 48.85
N ASN A 25 -16.71 -16.49 48.29
CA ASN A 25 -16.74 -16.23 46.85
C ASN A 25 -15.84 -17.25 46.15
N ASN A 26 -16.43 -18.19 45.45
CA ASN A 26 -15.69 -19.24 44.72
C ASN A 26 -14.81 -18.69 43.58
N THR A 27 -15.15 -17.52 43.03
CA THR A 27 -14.39 -16.88 41.94
C THR A 27 -13.12 -16.22 42.49
N THR A 28 -13.21 -15.51 43.60
CA THR A 28 -12.06 -14.83 44.22
C THR A 28 -11.29 -15.72 45.18
N GLY A 29 -11.85 -16.86 45.59
CA GLY A 29 -11.28 -17.77 46.59
C GLY A 29 -11.20 -17.15 47.98
N LYS A 30 -12.00 -16.13 48.32
CA LYS A 30 -11.96 -15.39 49.56
C LYS A 30 -13.33 -15.37 50.26
N ALA A 31 -13.31 -15.29 51.61
CA ALA A 31 -14.50 -14.97 52.36
C ALA A 31 -14.78 -13.45 52.24
N GLU A 32 -15.97 -13.12 51.83
CA GLU A 32 -16.44 -11.74 51.64
C GLU A 32 -17.60 -11.47 52.60
N VAL A 33 -17.74 -10.20 53.04
CA VAL A 33 -18.78 -9.78 53.98
C VAL A 33 -19.97 -9.24 53.21
N LEU A 34 -21.14 -9.75 53.47
CA LEU A 34 -22.35 -9.10 52.94
C LEU A 34 -22.48 -7.68 53.52
N PRO A 35 -22.75 -6.66 52.69
CA PRO A 35 -22.72 -5.26 53.12
C PRO A 35 -23.82 -4.88 54.13
N GLN A 36 -24.79 -5.73 54.33
CA GLN A 36 -25.92 -5.48 55.22
C GLN A 36 -25.63 -6.01 56.64
N LYS A 37 -25.77 -5.14 57.64
CA LYS A 37 -25.73 -5.55 59.05
C LYS A 37 -26.98 -6.32 59.41
N LEU A 38 -26.81 -7.49 60.01
CA LEU A 38 -27.89 -8.15 60.70
C LEU A 38 -28.20 -7.35 61.97
N LEU A 39 -29.43 -6.88 62.08
CA LEU A 39 -29.91 -5.90 63.05
C LEU A 39 -29.61 -6.29 64.49
N GLY A 40 -28.80 -5.45 65.15
CA GLY A 40 -28.88 -5.25 66.57
C GLY A 40 -29.82 -4.09 66.89
N LYS A 41 -30.75 -4.25 67.81
CA LYS A 41 -31.44 -3.12 68.41
C LYS A 41 -30.66 -2.68 69.65
N ASP A 42 -30.68 -1.37 69.90
CA ASP A 42 -30.10 -0.83 71.16
C ASP A 42 -30.56 -1.61 72.39
N GLY A 43 -29.62 -2.08 73.24
CA GLY A 43 -29.89 -2.82 74.41
C GLY A 43 -29.86 -4.36 74.31
N VAL A 44 -29.44 -4.93 73.18
CA VAL A 44 -29.29 -6.37 73.02
C VAL A 44 -28.12 -6.89 73.86
N VAL A 45 -28.35 -7.87 74.72
CA VAL A 45 -27.35 -8.39 75.64
C VAL A 45 -26.84 -9.78 75.26
N PHE A 46 -27.57 -10.52 74.46
CA PHE A 46 -27.24 -11.88 74.09
C PHE A 46 -27.84 -12.30 72.78
N MET A 47 -27.01 -12.86 71.88
CA MET A 47 -27.45 -13.48 70.67
C MET A 47 -26.91 -14.90 70.56
N ALA A 48 -27.75 -15.84 70.21
CA ALA A 48 -27.39 -17.23 70.12
C ALA A 48 -27.94 -17.91 68.85
N GLN A 49 -27.13 -18.85 68.40
CA GLN A 49 -27.48 -19.87 67.40
C GLN A 49 -28.14 -19.33 66.13
N PRO A 50 -27.46 -18.61 65.31
CA PRO A 50 -27.97 -18.28 63.97
C PRO A 50 -28.15 -19.58 63.19
N SER A 51 -29.30 -19.75 62.55
CA SER A 51 -29.56 -20.78 61.57
C SER A 51 -29.75 -20.13 60.22
N ILE A 52 -29.08 -20.68 59.26
CA ILE A 52 -29.08 -20.16 57.89
C ILE A 52 -29.59 -21.26 56.98
N PHE A 53 -30.57 -20.96 56.16
CA PHE A 53 -31.05 -21.87 55.13
C PHE A 53 -31.49 -21.11 53.88
N ILE A 54 -31.52 -21.81 52.76
CA ILE A 54 -32.05 -21.27 51.49
C ILE A 54 -33.54 -21.64 51.44
N ASN A 55 -34.40 -20.65 51.31
CA ASN A 55 -35.83 -20.88 51.24
C ASN A 55 -36.28 -21.35 49.84
N HIS A 56 -37.60 -21.63 49.69
CA HIS A 56 -38.23 -22.12 48.46
C HIS A 56 -38.03 -21.17 47.27
N SER A 57 -37.82 -19.86 47.51
CA SER A 57 -37.60 -18.83 46.48
C SER A 57 -36.13 -18.61 46.17
N GLY A 58 -35.21 -19.42 46.73
CA GLY A 58 -33.78 -19.28 46.55
C GLY A 58 -33.17 -18.13 47.36
N MET A 59 -33.94 -17.53 48.30
CA MET A 59 -33.45 -16.47 49.16
C MET A 59 -32.82 -17.06 50.43
N LEU A 60 -31.84 -16.36 50.99
CA LEU A 60 -31.16 -16.75 52.19
C LEU A 60 -31.97 -16.29 53.42
N ASP A 61 -32.53 -17.21 54.18
CA ASP A 61 -33.22 -16.95 55.41
C ASP A 61 -32.26 -17.13 56.58
N VAL A 62 -32.22 -16.14 57.47
CA VAL A 62 -31.42 -16.18 58.68
C VAL A 62 -32.35 -16.01 59.88
N THR A 63 -32.29 -16.96 60.79
CA THR A 63 -33.01 -16.90 62.03
C THR A 63 -32.01 -16.88 63.18
N TRP A 64 -32.32 -16.12 64.24
CA TRP A 64 -31.50 -16.07 65.43
C TRP A 64 -32.37 -15.72 66.67
N PHE A 65 -31.87 -16.07 67.85
CA PHE A 65 -32.46 -15.65 69.08
C PHE A 65 -31.69 -14.48 69.65
N TYR A 66 -32.38 -13.50 70.21
CA TYR A 66 -31.80 -12.47 71.03
C TYR A 66 -32.56 -12.26 72.37
N ALA A 67 -31.86 -11.79 73.37
CA ALA A 67 -32.44 -11.32 74.61
C ALA A 67 -32.05 -9.86 74.84
N ASN A 68 -33.02 -9.02 75.21
CA ASN A 68 -32.82 -7.61 75.51
C ASN A 68 -32.84 -7.36 76.97
N ALA A 69 -31.79 -6.75 77.53
CA ALA A 69 -31.70 -6.41 78.97
C ALA A 69 -32.77 -5.42 79.40
N ASN A 70 -33.25 -4.57 78.47
CA ASN A 70 -34.30 -3.60 78.77
C ASN A 70 -35.71 -4.21 78.69
N GLU A 71 -35.84 -5.51 78.38
CA GLU A 71 -37.10 -6.24 78.27
C GLU A 71 -37.12 -7.51 79.14
N ASP A 72 -36.62 -7.45 80.35
CA ASP A 72 -36.56 -8.58 81.28
C ASP A 72 -35.89 -9.85 80.79
N MET A 73 -34.85 -9.71 79.90
CA MET A 73 -34.10 -10.83 79.32
C MET A 73 -34.97 -11.88 78.61
N LYS A 74 -36.10 -11.46 78.03
CA LYS A 74 -36.93 -12.36 77.22
C LYS A 74 -36.29 -12.71 75.95
N PHE A 75 -36.21 -14.02 75.65
CA PHE A 75 -35.72 -14.51 74.37
C PHE A 75 -36.75 -14.28 73.25
N ARG A 76 -36.32 -13.68 72.18
CA ARG A 76 -37.13 -13.49 71.00
C ARG A 76 -36.46 -14.16 69.81
N LEU A 77 -37.26 -14.84 68.98
CA LEU A 77 -36.82 -15.35 67.69
C LEU A 77 -36.92 -14.21 66.67
N CYS A 78 -35.83 -13.96 66.03
CA CYS A 78 -35.77 -13.03 64.89
C CYS A 78 -35.54 -13.79 63.59
N HIS A 79 -36.09 -13.27 62.57
CA HIS A 79 -35.96 -13.77 61.23
C HIS A 79 -35.72 -12.59 60.27
N THR A 80 -34.81 -12.78 59.34
CA THR A 80 -34.63 -11.88 58.21
C THR A 80 -34.37 -12.71 56.94
N THR A 81 -34.90 -12.26 55.85
CA THR A 81 -34.69 -12.86 54.54
C THR A 81 -33.79 -11.93 53.76
N TYR A 82 -32.72 -12.47 53.28
CA TYR A 82 -31.90 -11.81 52.29
C TYR A 82 -32.37 -12.29 50.92
N GLU A 83 -32.87 -11.38 50.12
CA GLU A 83 -32.85 -11.64 48.73
C GLU A 83 -31.38 -11.90 48.38
N GLN A 84 -31.08 -13.11 47.90
CA GLN A 84 -29.92 -13.30 47.13
C GLN A 84 -30.09 -12.30 45.99
N GLN A 85 -29.43 -11.16 46.07
CA GLN A 85 -29.35 -10.31 44.89
C GLN A 85 -28.89 -11.27 43.81
N SER A 86 -29.80 -11.60 42.89
CA SER A 86 -29.41 -12.27 41.65
C SER A 86 -28.25 -11.45 41.17
N LEU A 87 -27.04 -12.02 41.18
CA LEU A 87 -25.80 -11.28 40.92
C LEU A 87 -26.11 -10.38 39.74
N GLN A 88 -26.14 -9.07 40.00
CA GLN A 88 -26.55 -8.12 39.00
C GLN A 88 -25.67 -8.44 37.80
N LYS A 89 -26.27 -8.68 36.65
CA LYS A 89 -25.50 -9.01 35.45
C LYS A 89 -24.53 -7.87 35.14
N ALA A 90 -23.40 -8.22 34.59
CA ALA A 90 -22.46 -7.22 34.11
C ALA A 90 -23.12 -6.33 33.01
N ASP A 91 -22.68 -5.10 32.91
CA ASP A 91 -23.13 -4.15 31.90
C ASP A 91 -22.39 -4.39 30.60
N TYR A 92 -23.11 -4.85 29.58
CA TYR A 92 -22.59 -5.12 28.22
C TYR A 92 -22.80 -3.96 27.25
N THR A 93 -23.24 -2.78 27.71
CA THR A 93 -23.53 -1.65 26.83
C THR A 93 -22.35 -1.33 25.91
N ALA A 94 -21.14 -1.20 26.48
CA ALA A 94 -19.94 -0.91 25.69
C ALA A 94 -19.59 -2.03 24.69
N VAL A 95 -19.80 -3.31 25.07
CA VAL A 95 -19.59 -4.46 24.16
C VAL A 95 -20.55 -4.40 23.00
N ASN A 96 -21.83 -4.17 23.27
CA ASN A 96 -22.88 -4.10 22.25
C ASN A 96 -22.64 -2.94 21.28
N GLU A 97 -22.27 -1.75 21.78
CA GLU A 97 -21.94 -0.59 20.96
C GLU A 97 -20.76 -0.87 20.00
N VAL A 98 -19.76 -1.61 20.46
CA VAL A 98 -18.61 -1.96 19.60
C VAL A 98 -18.99 -3.05 18.61
N ILE A 99 -19.83 -4.03 18.99
CA ILE A 99 -20.37 -5.04 18.06
C ILE A 99 -21.24 -4.38 16.98
N ASP A 100 -22.03 -3.37 17.33
CA ASP A 100 -22.81 -2.61 16.34
C ASP A 100 -21.89 -1.89 15.32
N LYS A 101 -20.76 -1.36 15.79
CA LYS A 101 -19.72 -0.83 14.88
C LYS A 101 -19.16 -1.92 13.97
N VAL A 102 -18.88 -3.12 14.48
CA VAL A 102 -18.43 -4.27 13.68
C VAL A 102 -19.46 -4.64 12.62
N ASN A 103 -20.75 -4.69 12.99
CA ASN A 103 -21.84 -5.03 12.09
C ASN A 103 -22.05 -4.00 10.96
N ALA A 104 -21.63 -2.75 11.18
CA ALA A 104 -21.65 -1.71 10.16
C ALA A 104 -20.46 -1.80 9.17
N LEU A 105 -19.44 -2.61 9.46
CA LEU A 105 -18.30 -2.80 8.57
C LEU A 105 -18.60 -3.86 7.50
N ASN A 106 -18.21 -3.59 6.28
CA ASN A 106 -18.20 -4.62 5.25
C ASN A 106 -16.87 -5.40 5.32
N LYS A 107 -16.91 -6.62 5.82
CA LYS A 107 -15.71 -7.47 5.98
C LYS A 107 -14.93 -7.70 4.69
N ASN A 108 -15.59 -7.61 3.51
CA ASN A 108 -14.93 -7.76 2.22
C ASN A 108 -14.04 -6.58 1.84
N ASP A 109 -14.11 -5.47 2.58
CA ASP A 109 -13.29 -4.28 2.34
C ASP A 109 -11.88 -4.41 2.94
N TYR A 110 -11.64 -5.44 3.75
CA TYR A 110 -10.40 -5.60 4.51
C TYR A 110 -9.59 -6.81 4.04
N GLU A 111 -8.27 -6.75 4.24
CA GLU A 111 -7.35 -7.84 3.91
C GLU A 111 -7.62 -9.08 4.75
N ASP A 112 -7.81 -8.88 6.06
CA ASP A 112 -8.14 -9.92 7.02
C ASP A 112 -9.09 -9.35 8.09
N PHE A 113 -10.19 -10.04 8.31
CA PHE A 113 -11.21 -9.70 9.31
C PHE A 113 -11.27 -10.71 10.46
N SER A 114 -10.41 -11.73 10.46
CA SER A 114 -10.43 -12.85 11.40
C SER A 114 -10.29 -12.39 12.85
N ALA A 115 -9.34 -11.51 13.14
CA ALA A 115 -9.10 -11.01 14.50
C ALA A 115 -10.32 -10.30 15.10
N VAL A 116 -11.12 -9.59 14.29
CA VAL A 116 -12.37 -8.97 14.73
C VAL A 116 -13.43 -10.04 15.00
N THR A 117 -13.54 -11.02 14.10
CA THR A 117 -14.47 -12.14 14.27
C THR A 117 -14.17 -12.93 15.54
N ASP A 118 -12.90 -13.23 15.79
CA ASP A 118 -12.46 -13.98 16.97
C ASP A 118 -12.72 -13.20 18.26
N ALA A 119 -12.46 -11.90 18.26
CA ALA A 119 -12.72 -11.04 19.42
C ALA A 119 -14.21 -10.94 19.73
N VAL A 120 -15.08 -10.88 18.72
CA VAL A 120 -16.55 -10.91 18.91
C VAL A 120 -17.02 -12.26 19.41
N ASN A 121 -16.50 -13.36 18.86
CA ASN A 121 -16.87 -14.72 19.27
C ASN A 121 -16.39 -15.07 20.68
N ALA A 122 -15.39 -14.38 21.20
CA ALA A 122 -14.88 -14.57 22.56
C ALA A 122 -15.77 -13.93 23.64
N VAL A 123 -16.82 -13.18 23.25
CA VAL A 123 -17.72 -12.54 24.22
C VAL A 123 -18.64 -13.57 24.87
N GLU A 124 -18.55 -13.69 26.19
CA GLU A 124 -19.44 -14.49 27.01
C GLU A 124 -20.47 -13.58 27.72
N TYR A 125 -21.77 -13.85 27.53
CA TYR A 125 -22.87 -12.99 28.01
C TYR A 125 -23.45 -13.42 29.37
N ASP A 126 -22.81 -14.34 30.05
CA ASP A 126 -23.28 -14.90 31.36
C ASP A 126 -22.59 -14.31 32.56
N LYS A 127 -21.75 -13.27 32.38
CA LYS A 127 -20.98 -12.64 33.46
C LYS A 127 -21.86 -11.82 34.40
N ASP A 128 -21.49 -11.84 35.67
CA ASP A 128 -22.11 -11.01 36.70
C ASP A 128 -21.31 -9.70 36.91
N TYR A 129 -21.86 -8.80 37.74
CA TYR A 129 -21.27 -7.49 37.97
C TYR A 129 -19.85 -7.54 38.56
N THR A 130 -19.46 -8.64 39.21
CA THR A 130 -18.11 -8.79 39.79
C THR A 130 -17.06 -9.07 38.71
N GLU A 131 -17.53 -9.48 37.53
CA GLU A 131 -16.72 -9.74 36.35
C GLU A 131 -16.76 -8.57 35.32
N GLN A 132 -17.26 -7.39 35.75
CA GLN A 132 -17.41 -6.21 34.86
C GLN A 132 -16.11 -5.83 34.15
N GLU A 133 -14.95 -5.93 34.80
CA GLU A 133 -13.66 -5.66 34.20
C GLU A 133 -13.35 -6.60 33.00
N MET A 134 -13.77 -7.86 33.10
CA MET A 134 -13.65 -8.83 32.03
C MET A 134 -14.52 -8.41 30.83
N VAL A 135 -15.77 -7.99 31.10
CA VAL A 135 -16.69 -7.51 30.05
C VAL A 135 -16.14 -6.26 29.35
N GLU A 136 -15.57 -5.32 30.11
CA GLU A 136 -14.87 -4.17 29.51
C GLU A 136 -13.65 -4.61 28.69
N GLY A 137 -12.99 -5.70 29.10
CA GLY A 137 -11.90 -6.31 28.36
C GLY A 137 -12.33 -6.78 26.97
N TYR A 138 -13.53 -7.36 26.83
CA TYR A 138 -14.08 -7.76 25.54
C TYR A 138 -14.26 -6.54 24.61
N ALA A 139 -14.87 -5.46 25.10
CA ALA A 139 -15.04 -4.25 24.30
C ALA A 139 -13.69 -3.69 23.81
N LYS A 140 -12.70 -3.61 24.70
CA LYS A 140 -11.34 -3.15 24.38
C LYS A 140 -10.65 -4.06 23.35
N ALA A 141 -10.84 -5.38 23.47
CA ALA A 141 -10.28 -6.35 22.51
C ALA A 141 -10.86 -6.18 21.11
N ILE A 142 -12.19 -6.03 21.01
CA ILE A 142 -12.88 -5.79 19.73
C ILE A 142 -12.42 -4.46 19.13
N GLU A 143 -12.38 -3.38 19.92
CA GLU A 143 -11.91 -2.07 19.45
C GLU A 143 -10.46 -2.12 18.93
N LYS A 144 -9.59 -2.85 19.63
CA LYS A 144 -8.19 -3.05 19.21
C LYS A 144 -8.13 -3.79 17.87
N ALA A 145 -8.96 -4.83 17.71
CA ALA A 145 -9.03 -5.59 16.46
C ALA A 145 -9.53 -4.72 15.31
N ILE A 146 -10.57 -3.89 15.52
CA ILE A 146 -11.07 -2.93 14.52
C ILE A 146 -9.98 -1.94 14.11
N LYS A 147 -9.24 -1.38 15.06
CA LYS A 147 -8.15 -0.42 14.78
C LYS A 147 -6.99 -1.02 14.01
N ALA A 148 -6.81 -2.33 14.09
CA ALA A 148 -5.76 -3.07 13.38
C ALA A 148 -6.16 -3.46 11.94
N LEU A 149 -7.43 -3.27 11.56
CA LEU A 149 -7.91 -3.60 10.21
C LEU A 149 -7.18 -2.79 9.14
N LYS A 150 -6.79 -3.48 8.08
CA LYS A 150 -6.23 -2.87 6.88
C LYS A 150 -7.20 -3.04 5.73
N LEU A 151 -7.44 -1.98 5.00
CA LEU A 151 -8.23 -2.04 3.77
C LEU A 151 -7.48 -2.87 2.72
N ARG A 152 -8.21 -3.61 1.90
CA ARG A 152 -7.63 -4.34 0.76
C ARG A 152 -6.91 -3.37 -0.18
N SER A 153 -5.82 -3.84 -0.76
CA SER A 153 -5.12 -3.10 -1.79
C SER A 153 -6.02 -2.83 -3.00
N ALA A 154 -5.74 -1.75 -3.72
CA ALA A 154 -6.32 -1.49 -5.02
C ALA A 154 -5.89 -2.57 -6.04
N ASP A 155 -6.63 -2.67 -7.14
CA ASP A 155 -6.27 -3.52 -8.28
C ASP A 155 -5.30 -2.76 -9.21
N TYR A 156 -4.07 -3.26 -9.31
CA TYR A 156 -3.01 -2.69 -10.15
C TYR A 156 -2.85 -3.38 -11.51
N THR A 157 -3.78 -4.26 -11.89
CA THR A 157 -3.67 -5.04 -13.15
C THR A 157 -3.44 -4.13 -14.36
N ALA A 158 -4.19 -3.04 -14.49
CA ALA A 158 -4.04 -2.10 -15.60
C ALA A 158 -2.69 -1.38 -15.59
N VAL A 159 -2.16 -1.03 -14.40
CA VAL A 159 -0.83 -0.45 -14.24
C VAL A 159 0.24 -1.45 -14.68
N ASP A 160 0.12 -2.71 -14.23
CA ASP A 160 1.08 -3.76 -14.55
C ASP A 160 1.09 -4.07 -16.05
N GLU A 161 -0.07 -4.09 -16.70
CA GLU A 161 -0.19 -4.24 -18.15
C GLU A 161 0.47 -3.06 -18.90
N ALA A 162 0.27 -1.82 -18.45
CA ALA A 162 0.93 -0.65 -19.03
C ALA A 162 2.45 -0.71 -18.87
N LEU A 163 2.93 -1.13 -17.68
CA LEU A 163 4.37 -1.33 -17.43
C LEU A 163 4.99 -2.41 -18.30
N VAL A 164 4.25 -3.47 -18.63
CA VAL A 164 4.72 -4.49 -19.60
C VAL A 164 4.91 -3.88 -20.97
N LYS A 165 3.99 -2.99 -21.43
CA LYS A 165 4.15 -2.27 -22.70
C LYS A 165 5.38 -1.37 -22.68
N VAL A 166 5.62 -0.62 -21.59
CA VAL A 166 6.82 0.23 -21.44
C VAL A 166 8.10 -0.59 -21.58
N LYS A 167 8.17 -1.76 -20.93
CA LYS A 167 9.34 -2.66 -21.00
C LYS A 167 9.64 -3.19 -22.41
N ALA A 168 8.65 -3.23 -23.28
CA ALA A 168 8.80 -3.67 -24.66
C ALA A 168 9.29 -2.55 -25.60
N LEU A 169 9.36 -1.31 -25.13
CA LEU A 169 9.83 -0.17 -25.90
C LEU A 169 11.35 -0.01 -25.79
N ASP A 170 11.96 0.38 -26.89
CA ASP A 170 13.35 0.81 -26.92
C ASP A 170 13.39 2.33 -26.72
N ALA A 171 13.82 2.77 -25.58
CA ALA A 171 13.87 4.18 -25.17
C ALA A 171 14.74 5.02 -26.12
N ASP A 172 15.78 4.42 -26.72
CA ASP A 172 16.72 5.12 -27.60
C ASP A 172 16.12 5.58 -28.92
N LEU A 173 14.97 5.02 -29.30
CA LEU A 173 14.27 5.39 -30.52
C LEU A 173 13.43 6.67 -30.38
N TYR A 174 13.15 7.14 -29.13
CA TYR A 174 12.17 8.22 -28.92
C TYR A 174 12.83 9.49 -28.37
N ARG A 175 12.25 10.65 -28.73
CA ARG A 175 12.71 11.97 -28.24
C ARG A 175 12.23 12.26 -26.84
N ASN A 176 11.00 11.86 -26.54
CA ASN A 176 10.26 12.20 -25.31
C ASN A 176 9.98 10.98 -24.42
N PHE A 177 10.87 9.99 -24.40
CA PHE A 177 10.73 8.82 -23.54
C PHE A 177 10.76 9.18 -22.05
N SER A 178 11.33 10.34 -21.69
CA SER A 178 11.31 10.88 -20.32
C SER A 178 9.91 11.05 -19.75
N ASP A 179 8.91 11.34 -20.59
CA ASP A 179 7.52 11.51 -20.17
C ASP A 179 6.93 10.16 -19.72
N VAL A 180 7.28 9.07 -20.41
CA VAL A 180 6.93 7.70 -20.00
C VAL A 180 7.61 7.35 -18.70
N THR A 181 8.91 7.66 -18.55
CA THR A 181 9.65 7.42 -17.31
C THR A 181 9.00 8.16 -16.14
N ALA A 182 8.66 9.44 -16.32
CA ALA A 182 8.00 10.24 -15.29
C ALA A 182 6.64 9.66 -14.88
N ALA A 183 5.85 9.16 -15.84
CA ALA A 183 4.57 8.52 -15.54
C ALA A 183 4.74 7.19 -14.77
N VAL A 184 5.78 6.42 -15.09
CA VAL A 184 6.13 5.18 -14.38
C VAL A 184 6.59 5.47 -12.96
N ASP A 185 7.46 6.47 -12.77
CA ASP A 185 8.01 6.86 -11.47
C ASP A 185 6.93 7.45 -10.54
N ALA A 186 5.83 7.95 -11.11
CA ALA A 186 4.68 8.47 -10.36
C ALA A 186 3.74 7.37 -9.84
N VAL A 187 3.99 6.09 -10.13
CA VAL A 187 3.14 4.99 -9.66
C VAL A 187 3.32 4.79 -8.16
N ASP A 188 2.24 5.05 -7.42
CA ASP A 188 2.13 4.76 -5.99
C ASP A 188 1.41 3.42 -5.80
N ARG A 189 2.08 2.46 -5.13
CA ARG A 189 1.55 1.11 -4.90
C ARG A 189 0.92 0.91 -3.51
N ASP A 190 0.83 1.97 -2.71
CA ASP A 190 0.27 1.91 -1.36
C ASP A 190 -1.22 2.26 -1.31
N LYS A 191 -1.89 2.34 -2.46
CA LYS A 191 -3.32 2.66 -2.57
C LYS A 191 -4.20 1.48 -2.19
N ASN A 192 -5.27 1.78 -1.45
CA ASN A 192 -6.30 0.82 -1.13
C ASN A 192 -7.45 0.85 -2.16
N PHE A 193 -8.36 -0.13 -2.10
CA PHE A 193 -9.44 -0.27 -3.08
C PHE A 193 -10.38 0.94 -3.21
N LYS A 194 -10.48 1.78 -2.18
CA LYS A 194 -11.29 3.03 -2.23
C LYS A 194 -10.64 4.11 -3.09
N GLU A 195 -9.35 3.97 -3.33
CA GLU A 195 -8.54 4.86 -4.16
C GLU A 195 -8.32 4.27 -5.57
N GLN A 196 -9.13 3.27 -5.99
CA GLN A 196 -9.00 2.60 -7.29
C GLN A 196 -8.96 3.59 -8.45
N ALA A 197 -9.77 4.66 -8.41
CA ALA A 197 -9.77 5.68 -9.46
C ALA A 197 -8.41 6.39 -9.63
N GLU A 198 -7.63 6.51 -8.57
CA GLU A 198 -6.28 7.07 -8.64
C GLU A 198 -5.32 6.09 -9.33
N VAL A 199 -5.46 4.79 -9.04
CA VAL A 199 -4.68 3.73 -9.67
C VAL A 199 -5.01 3.63 -11.16
N ASP A 200 -6.29 3.71 -11.52
CA ASP A 200 -6.73 3.73 -12.93
C ASP A 200 -6.17 4.96 -13.67
N ALA A 201 -6.10 6.11 -12.99
CA ALA A 201 -5.49 7.32 -13.55
C ALA A 201 -3.98 7.18 -13.77
N MET A 202 -3.25 6.47 -12.91
CA MET A 202 -1.82 6.15 -13.10
C MET A 202 -1.62 5.28 -14.35
N ALA A 203 -2.44 4.25 -14.52
CA ALA A 203 -2.41 3.41 -15.72
C ALA A 203 -2.68 4.23 -16.99
N ALA A 204 -3.71 5.09 -16.97
CA ALA A 204 -4.06 5.97 -18.08
C ALA A 204 -2.95 6.99 -18.41
N ALA A 205 -2.24 7.49 -17.38
CA ALA A 205 -1.11 8.40 -17.58
C ALA A 205 0.04 7.73 -18.33
N ILE A 206 0.40 6.49 -17.95
CA ILE A 206 1.43 5.70 -18.65
C ILE A 206 1.00 5.45 -20.11
N GLU A 207 -0.23 5.01 -20.33
CA GLU A 207 -0.76 4.76 -21.69
C GLU A 207 -0.76 6.02 -22.54
N THR A 208 -1.13 7.16 -21.97
CA THR A 208 -1.10 8.46 -22.66
C THR A 208 0.31 8.86 -23.02
N ALA A 209 1.26 8.67 -22.12
CA ALA A 209 2.68 8.96 -22.40
C ALA A 209 3.24 8.05 -23.50
N ILE A 210 2.85 6.77 -23.53
CA ILE A 210 3.22 5.82 -24.59
C ILE A 210 2.65 6.29 -25.95
N GLN A 211 1.38 6.67 -25.98
CA GLN A 211 0.71 7.13 -27.21
C GLN A 211 1.28 8.44 -27.76
N ALA A 212 1.83 9.29 -26.88
CA ALA A 212 2.45 10.56 -27.25
C ALA A 212 3.91 10.42 -27.69
N LEU A 213 4.48 9.20 -27.71
CA LEU A 213 5.86 8.96 -28.11
C LEU A 213 6.11 9.38 -29.56
N THR A 214 7.19 10.11 -29.77
CA THR A 214 7.65 10.53 -31.07
C THR A 214 9.05 10.01 -31.34
N TYR A 215 9.28 9.43 -32.52
CA TYR A 215 10.59 8.93 -32.87
C TYR A 215 11.61 10.07 -33.02
N LYS A 216 12.88 9.80 -32.74
CA LYS A 216 14.00 10.64 -33.09
C LYS A 216 14.11 10.77 -34.61
N ASP A 217 14.68 11.87 -35.09
CA ASP A 217 15.00 12.01 -36.50
C ASP A 217 16.07 10.99 -36.91
N ALA A 218 16.05 10.59 -38.17
CA ALA A 218 17.14 9.84 -38.75
C ALA A 218 18.40 10.74 -38.84
N ASP A 219 19.56 10.11 -38.80
CA ASP A 219 20.85 10.77 -38.99
C ASP A 219 21.16 10.92 -40.47
N TYR A 220 21.23 12.17 -40.93
CA TYR A 220 21.56 12.54 -42.32
C TYR A 220 23.01 12.90 -42.52
N THR A 221 23.90 12.70 -41.55
CA THR A 221 25.31 13.08 -41.62
C THR A 221 25.99 12.50 -42.85
N THR A 222 25.79 11.21 -43.14
CA THR A 222 26.37 10.53 -44.29
C THR A 222 25.82 11.07 -45.62
N VAL A 223 24.53 11.40 -45.70
CA VAL A 223 23.90 12.03 -46.87
C VAL A 223 24.52 13.42 -47.12
N ASP A 224 24.63 14.22 -46.03
CA ASP A 224 25.18 15.58 -46.15
C ASP A 224 26.65 15.56 -46.54
N GLU A 225 27.45 14.62 -46.05
CA GLU A 225 28.83 14.40 -46.50
C GLU A 225 28.92 13.96 -47.96
N ALA A 226 28.06 13.03 -48.39
CA ALA A 226 28.04 12.58 -49.79
C ALA A 226 27.67 13.72 -50.74
N ILE A 227 26.64 14.53 -50.36
CA ILE A 227 26.26 15.73 -51.13
C ILE A 227 27.43 16.73 -51.19
N ALA A 228 28.11 16.98 -50.06
CA ALA A 228 29.23 17.90 -49.99
C ALA A 228 30.40 17.45 -50.88
N LYS A 229 30.73 16.15 -50.82
CA LYS A 229 31.78 15.56 -51.73
C LYS A 229 31.39 15.69 -53.19
N ALA A 230 30.14 15.38 -53.55
CA ALA A 230 29.66 15.52 -54.91
C ALA A 230 29.70 16.97 -55.41
N LYS A 231 29.28 17.94 -54.55
CA LYS A 231 29.32 19.38 -54.91
C LYS A 231 30.71 19.97 -54.98
N ALA A 232 31.74 19.37 -54.41
CA ALA A 232 33.11 19.78 -54.45
C ALA A 232 33.79 19.35 -55.78
N LEU A 233 33.17 18.50 -56.58
CA LEU A 233 33.69 18.07 -57.90
C LEU A 233 33.43 19.13 -58.92
N ASP A 234 34.46 19.36 -59.79
CA ASP A 234 34.32 20.24 -61.02
C ASP A 234 33.56 19.47 -62.10
N VAL A 235 32.28 19.81 -62.29
CA VAL A 235 31.37 19.18 -63.27
C VAL A 235 31.93 19.20 -64.69
N ASN A 236 32.75 20.22 -65.00
CA ASN A 236 33.31 20.36 -66.32
C ASN A 236 34.35 19.29 -66.72
N LEU A 237 34.90 18.60 -65.73
CA LEU A 237 35.87 17.52 -65.88
C LEU A 237 35.25 16.20 -66.30
N TYR A 238 33.94 16.02 -66.11
CA TYR A 238 33.24 14.74 -66.28
C TYR A 238 32.40 14.73 -67.59
N LYS A 239 32.22 13.55 -68.16
CA LYS A 239 31.40 13.35 -69.36
C LYS A 239 29.94 13.63 -69.15
N ASP A 240 29.42 13.07 -68.08
CA ASP A 240 28.02 13.22 -67.67
C ASP A 240 27.95 13.28 -66.14
N PHE A 241 27.24 14.28 -65.57
CA PHE A 241 27.03 14.48 -64.12
C PHE A 241 25.57 14.30 -63.78
N THR A 242 24.70 13.92 -64.71
CA THR A 242 23.25 13.85 -64.56
C THR A 242 22.87 12.87 -63.48
N ALA A 243 23.49 11.68 -63.42
CA ALA A 243 23.19 10.65 -62.40
C ALA A 243 23.45 11.15 -60.99
N VAL A 244 24.49 11.94 -60.74
CA VAL A 244 24.81 12.54 -59.43
C VAL A 244 23.74 13.57 -59.05
N ASN A 245 23.33 14.42 -59.97
CA ASN A 245 22.27 15.41 -59.73
C ASN A 245 20.94 14.71 -59.39
N VAL A 246 20.56 13.67 -60.14
CA VAL A 246 19.36 12.89 -59.91
C VAL A 246 19.40 12.23 -58.48
N ALA A 247 20.53 11.66 -58.07
CA ALA A 247 20.70 11.08 -56.78
C ALA A 247 20.59 12.12 -55.66
N ILE A 248 21.15 13.32 -55.82
CA ILE A 248 21.02 14.42 -54.85
C ILE A 248 19.57 14.91 -54.75
N ASP A 249 18.90 15.10 -55.91
CA ASP A 249 17.53 15.58 -55.96
C ASP A 249 16.51 14.56 -55.41
N ALA A 250 16.87 13.27 -55.41
CA ALA A 250 16.06 12.19 -54.83
C ALA A 250 16.12 12.11 -53.31
N VAL A 251 16.94 12.93 -52.66
CA VAL A 251 17.06 12.92 -51.20
C VAL A 251 15.77 13.43 -50.54
N VAL A 252 15.11 12.56 -49.77
CA VAL A 252 13.93 12.90 -48.96
C VAL A 252 14.35 13.16 -47.52
N ARG A 253 14.04 14.36 -47.00
CA ARG A 253 14.30 14.78 -45.62
C ARG A 253 13.11 14.50 -44.75
N GLY A 254 13.31 14.48 -43.40
CA GLY A 254 12.23 14.35 -42.42
C GLY A 254 11.87 12.90 -42.06
N LYS A 255 12.71 11.94 -42.44
CA LYS A 255 12.58 10.56 -41.99
C LYS A 255 12.98 10.43 -40.53
N ASN A 256 12.38 9.47 -39.82
CA ASN A 256 12.71 9.15 -38.46
C ASN A 256 13.74 8.01 -38.36
N ILE A 257 14.26 7.77 -37.15
CA ILE A 257 15.33 6.80 -36.91
C ILE A 257 14.99 5.36 -37.35
N LYS A 258 13.72 4.98 -37.40
CA LYS A 258 13.31 3.66 -37.92
C LYS A 258 13.47 3.51 -39.40
N GLU A 259 13.58 4.64 -40.11
CA GLU A 259 13.81 4.74 -41.57
C GLU A 259 15.29 5.01 -41.87
N GLN A 260 16.22 4.85 -40.90
CA GLN A 260 17.65 5.13 -41.08
C GLN A 260 18.24 4.37 -42.28
N ALA A 261 17.86 3.12 -42.47
CA ALA A 261 18.34 2.33 -43.63
C ALA A 261 17.97 2.95 -44.98
N GLU A 262 16.85 3.67 -45.10
CA GLU A 262 16.49 4.39 -46.32
C GLU A 262 17.34 5.64 -46.48
N VAL A 263 17.68 6.31 -45.38
CA VAL A 263 18.59 7.47 -45.40
C VAL A 263 19.99 7.03 -45.81
N ASP A 264 20.50 5.92 -45.29
CA ASP A 264 21.79 5.35 -45.63
C ASP A 264 21.84 4.93 -47.12
N ALA A 265 20.72 4.41 -47.64
CA ALA A 265 20.60 4.08 -49.07
C ALA A 265 20.66 5.32 -49.97
N MET A 266 20.13 6.48 -49.52
CA MET A 266 20.25 7.75 -50.26
C MET A 266 21.71 8.22 -50.33
N ALA A 267 22.44 8.14 -49.19
CA ALA A 267 23.87 8.45 -49.16
C ALA A 267 24.65 7.56 -50.12
N LYS A 268 24.39 6.26 -50.06
CA LYS A 268 25.03 5.29 -50.94
C LYS A 268 24.73 5.55 -52.45
N ALA A 269 23.50 5.90 -52.78
CA ALA A 269 23.13 6.22 -54.16
C ALA A 269 23.93 7.41 -54.71
N ILE A 270 24.17 8.44 -53.91
CA ILE A 270 25.02 9.57 -54.29
C ILE A 270 26.49 9.13 -54.48
N GLU A 271 27.00 8.34 -53.52
CA GLU A 271 28.39 7.83 -53.61
C GLU A 271 28.61 6.92 -54.80
N ASP A 272 27.66 6.02 -55.11
CA ASP A 272 27.71 5.15 -56.27
C ASP A 272 27.65 5.96 -57.55
N ALA A 273 26.81 7.00 -57.63
CA ALA A 273 26.73 7.89 -58.75
C ALA A 273 28.03 8.69 -58.95
N VAL A 274 28.67 9.16 -57.89
CA VAL A 274 29.96 9.82 -57.91
C VAL A 274 31.07 8.86 -58.40
N ALA A 275 31.05 7.61 -57.84
CA ALA A 275 32.04 6.60 -58.24
C ALA A 275 31.94 6.17 -59.72
N ALA A 276 30.76 6.28 -60.30
CA ALA A 276 30.53 5.97 -61.73
C ALA A 276 30.89 7.09 -62.66
N LEU A 277 31.36 8.26 -62.19
CA LEU A 277 31.74 9.39 -63.04
C LEU A 277 32.95 9.06 -63.89
N GLU A 278 32.84 9.34 -65.23
CA GLU A 278 33.92 9.21 -66.15
C GLU A 278 34.51 10.59 -66.55
N LEU A 279 35.83 10.73 -66.46
CA LEU A 279 36.53 11.95 -66.91
C LEU A 279 36.40 12.15 -68.40
N LYS A 280 36.30 13.39 -68.85
CA LYS A 280 36.47 13.75 -70.27
C LYS A 280 37.88 13.40 -70.66
N SER A 281 38.07 12.79 -71.87
CA SER A 281 39.41 12.54 -72.39
C SER A 281 40.16 13.86 -72.61
N ALA A 282 41.35 13.97 -72.03
CA ALA A 282 42.23 15.09 -72.30
C ALA A 282 42.53 15.14 -73.87
N ASN A 283 42.08 16.18 -74.56
CA ASN A 283 42.46 16.40 -75.94
C ASN A 283 43.98 16.72 -76.02
N THR A 284 44.80 15.71 -76.20
CA THR A 284 46.20 15.90 -76.56
C THR A 284 46.22 16.46 -77.99
N LYS A 285 46.24 17.81 -78.17
CA LYS A 285 46.67 18.45 -79.38
C LYS A 285 48.16 18.13 -79.53
N THR A 286 48.47 17.14 -80.37
CA THR A 286 49.80 16.95 -80.95
C THR A 286 49.96 18.08 -81.94
N GLU A 287 50.69 19.15 -81.61
CA GLU A 287 51.20 20.11 -82.58
C GLU A 287 52.23 19.40 -83.45
N THR A 288 51.83 18.96 -84.62
CA THR A 288 52.72 18.62 -85.72
C THR A 288 53.28 19.95 -86.27
N ASN A 289 54.47 20.32 -85.78
CA ASN A 289 55.27 21.33 -86.44
C ASN A 289 55.74 20.78 -87.81
N ASN A 290 55.05 21.16 -88.85
CA ASN A 290 55.46 21.04 -90.21
C ASN A 290 56.38 22.22 -90.59
N THR A 291 57.69 22.04 -90.51
CA THR A 291 58.67 22.92 -91.13
C THR A 291 59.15 22.30 -92.44
N ASN A 292 58.52 22.71 -93.52
CA ASN A 292 58.97 22.53 -94.88
C ASN A 292 59.88 23.71 -95.27
N GLN A 293 61.06 23.46 -95.65
CA GLN A 293 61.85 24.21 -96.70
C GLN A 293 63.19 23.51 -96.85
N GLY A 294 63.58 23.04 -97.89
CA GLY A 294 63.77 23.69 -99.17
C GLY A 294 65.23 23.90 -99.50
N GLY A 295 65.70 23.19 -100.42
CA GLY A 295 66.65 23.71 -101.39
C GLY A 295 68.15 23.47 -101.27
N ALA A 296 68.59 22.84 -102.24
CA ALA A 296 69.84 23.06 -103.04
C ALA A 296 71.12 22.33 -102.62
N GLN A 297 71.42 21.32 -103.39
CA GLN A 297 72.65 21.28 -104.31
C GLN A 297 73.94 21.55 -103.54
N SER A 298 74.96 20.82 -103.74
CA SER A 298 75.71 20.37 -104.90
C SER A 298 77.00 19.63 -104.35
N GLU A 299 77.32 18.66 -105.10
CA GLU A 299 78.65 18.32 -105.65
C GLU A 299 79.82 18.04 -104.76
N THR A 300 80.27 16.96 -104.95
CA THR A 300 81.49 16.45 -105.58
C THR A 300 82.59 16.02 -104.61
N ASN A 301 82.98 14.94 -104.96
CA ASN A 301 84.33 14.42 -105.26
C ASN A 301 84.97 13.54 -104.14
N ASN A 302 85.09 12.40 -104.61
CA ASN A 302 86.11 11.38 -104.59
C ASN A 302 87.56 11.97 -104.63
N PRO A 303 88.61 11.27 -104.41
CA PRO A 303 88.90 9.86 -104.05
C PRO A 303 90.11 9.74 -103.12
N SER A 304 90.19 8.63 -102.52
CA SER A 304 91.34 7.72 -102.56
C SER A 304 91.18 6.81 -101.32
#